data_cae0687165099d04408b954863cbf403
#
_entry.id   cae0687165099d04408b954863cbf403
#
_cell.length_a   1.000
_cell.length_b   1.000
_cell.length_c   1.000
_cell.angle_alpha   90.00
_cell.angle_beta   90.00
_cell.angle_gamma   90.00
#
_symmetry.space_group_name_H-M   'P 1'
#
loop_
_entity.id
_entity.type
_entity.pdbx_description
1 polymer ?
#
loop_
_entity_poly.entity_id
_entity_poly.type
_entity_poly.pdbx_seq_one_letter_code
_entity_poly.pdbx_strand_id
1 'polypeptide(L)'
;MRTLIDSALFVRDPEVVRSRAAEYGYLALRGIPGPEAVVPLCTLIQEVAESLGLLQPTRDARAAPLVRPGAALTGTGYDDARWLTLQERVLADPRFAAVGDCAELLTVLEALFAGPVLTRRGDICRLALPSATHLTTPPHQDHWYTGGTMNLWTVWIALTETPIELGPLAVLPGSHMSGLLPHAGHGAGRQGVRATDEEEFAAAPLAAGDAIFFNCLTVHRALPNVTRDRVRLSVDYRYQPANEPIHVVRVDGTRAGV
;
A
#
# COMPACT_ATOMS: atom_id res chain seq x y z
N MET A 1 -13.21 11.70 -9.90
CA MET A 1 -11.96 11.35 -9.20
C MET A 1 -10.90 12.38 -9.52
N ARG A 2 -10.18 12.87 -8.52
CA ARG A 2 -9.10 13.86 -8.65
C ARG A 2 -7.77 13.19 -9.04
N THR A 3 -6.82 13.99 -9.55
CA THR A 3 -5.47 13.50 -9.84
C THR A 3 -4.58 13.65 -8.60
N LEU A 4 -3.73 12.67 -8.32
CA LEU A 4 -2.69 12.78 -7.28
C LEU A 4 -1.74 13.94 -7.58
N ILE A 5 -1.41 14.72 -6.54
CA ILE A 5 -0.44 15.81 -6.63
C ILE A 5 0.96 15.22 -6.43
N ASP A 6 1.79 15.28 -7.47
CA ASP A 6 3.17 14.80 -7.40
C ASP A 6 4.00 15.70 -6.48
N SER A 7 4.72 15.08 -5.58
CA SER A 7 5.63 15.73 -4.63
C SER A 7 7.10 15.38 -4.85
N ALA A 8 7.44 14.58 -5.87
CA ALA A 8 8.80 14.09 -6.10
C ALA A 8 9.84 15.21 -6.27
N LEU A 9 9.47 16.32 -6.88
CA LEU A 9 10.37 17.47 -7.06
C LEU A 9 10.76 18.15 -5.74
N PHE A 10 10.05 17.91 -4.66
CA PHE A 10 10.21 18.61 -3.38
C PHE A 10 10.82 17.75 -2.28
N VAL A 11 11.19 16.49 -2.58
CA VAL A 11 11.71 15.55 -1.56
C VAL A 11 13.01 16.00 -0.89
N ARG A 12 13.73 16.93 -1.52
CA ARG A 12 14.97 17.51 -0.97
C ARG A 12 14.73 18.73 -0.07
N ASP A 13 13.48 19.18 0.04
CA ASP A 13 13.08 20.29 0.92
C ASP A 13 12.21 19.75 2.05
N PRO A 14 12.78 19.51 3.25
CA PRO A 14 12.03 18.95 4.37
C PRO A 14 10.85 19.81 4.84
N GLU A 15 10.89 21.12 4.65
CA GLU A 15 9.77 22.00 5.03
C GLU A 15 8.60 21.82 4.07
N VAL A 16 8.88 21.75 2.77
CA VAL A 16 7.84 21.49 1.75
C VAL A 16 7.27 20.09 1.91
N VAL A 17 8.10 19.08 2.20
CA VAL A 17 7.64 17.71 2.48
C VAL A 17 6.63 17.72 3.64
N ARG A 18 6.98 18.32 4.78
CA ARG A 18 6.09 18.41 5.94
C ARG A 18 4.85 19.24 5.69
N SER A 19 4.98 20.38 5.02
CA SER A 19 3.83 21.24 4.67
C SER A 19 2.81 20.50 3.82
N ARG A 20 3.26 19.80 2.77
CA ARG A 20 2.37 19.00 1.91
C ARG A 20 1.75 17.81 2.64
N ALA A 21 2.54 17.13 3.48
CA ALA A 21 2.06 16.05 4.32
C ALA A 21 0.97 16.52 5.28
N ALA A 22 1.14 17.68 5.90
CA ALA A 22 0.15 18.29 6.80
C ALA A 22 -1.11 18.77 6.07
N GLU A 23 -0.98 19.28 4.83
CA GLU A 23 -2.12 19.77 4.03
C GLU A 23 -2.93 18.61 3.44
N TYR A 24 -2.26 17.63 2.82
CA TYR A 24 -2.95 16.59 2.04
C TYR A 24 -3.12 15.26 2.78
N GLY A 25 -2.31 14.99 3.81
CA GLY A 25 -2.25 13.68 4.48
C GLY A 25 -1.55 12.61 3.68
N TYR A 26 -0.99 12.95 2.51
CA TYR A 26 -0.24 12.04 1.65
C TYR A 26 0.85 12.76 0.86
N LEU A 27 1.82 11.97 0.35
CA LEU A 27 2.82 12.39 -0.64
C LEU A 27 2.82 11.34 -1.75
N ALA A 28 2.58 11.75 -2.99
CA ALA A 28 2.77 10.88 -4.15
C ALA A 28 4.14 11.18 -4.77
N LEU A 29 4.99 10.16 -4.88
CA LEU A 29 6.39 10.30 -5.29
C LEU A 29 6.67 9.45 -6.51
N ARG A 30 6.93 10.11 -7.63
CA ARG A 30 7.31 9.44 -8.87
C ARG A 30 8.78 9.03 -8.82
N GLY A 31 9.06 7.77 -9.23
CA GLY A 31 10.42 7.23 -9.30
C GLY A 31 11.14 7.10 -7.96
N ILE A 32 10.41 7.01 -6.84
CA ILE A 32 10.94 6.79 -5.50
C ILE A 32 10.20 5.62 -4.86
N PRO A 33 10.89 4.49 -4.57
CA PRO A 33 12.35 4.25 -4.66
C PRO A 33 12.88 4.07 -6.09
N GLY A 34 12.02 3.97 -7.09
CA GLY A 34 12.38 3.77 -8.47
C GLY A 34 12.34 2.30 -8.92
N PRO A 35 12.31 2.07 -10.24
CA PRO A 35 12.08 0.73 -10.80
C PRO A 35 13.20 -0.27 -10.47
N GLU A 36 14.45 0.18 -10.42
CA GLU A 36 15.60 -0.71 -10.16
C GLU A 36 15.57 -1.29 -8.74
N ALA A 37 15.09 -0.53 -7.76
CA ALA A 37 14.98 -0.97 -6.38
C ALA A 37 13.91 -2.06 -6.21
N VAL A 38 12.82 -2.00 -6.98
CA VAL A 38 11.67 -2.91 -6.81
C VAL A 38 11.72 -4.16 -7.69
N VAL A 39 12.51 -4.16 -8.78
CA VAL A 39 12.59 -5.30 -9.72
C VAL A 39 12.95 -6.62 -9.03
N PRO A 40 13.97 -6.71 -8.14
CA PRO A 40 14.30 -7.98 -7.49
C PRO A 40 13.15 -8.54 -6.63
N LEU A 41 12.42 -7.67 -5.93
CA LEU A 41 11.26 -8.05 -5.13
C LEU A 41 10.08 -8.46 -6.03
N CYS A 42 9.83 -7.70 -7.10
CA CYS A 42 8.77 -8.02 -8.04
C CYS A 42 8.99 -9.39 -8.69
N THR A 43 10.23 -9.71 -9.08
CA THR A 43 10.61 -11.02 -9.60
C THR A 43 10.31 -12.14 -8.59
N LEU A 44 10.71 -11.97 -7.32
CA LEU A 44 10.39 -12.93 -6.26
C LEU A 44 8.88 -13.18 -6.15
N ILE A 45 8.09 -12.10 -6.08
CA ILE A 45 6.64 -12.21 -5.92
C ILE A 45 6.02 -12.95 -7.11
N GLN A 46 6.45 -12.64 -8.33
CA GLN A 46 5.98 -13.31 -9.54
C GLN A 46 6.33 -14.80 -9.52
N GLU A 47 7.57 -15.18 -9.19
CA GLU A 47 8.02 -16.57 -9.08
C GLU A 47 7.22 -17.36 -8.03
N VAL A 48 7.01 -16.78 -6.86
CA VAL A 48 6.23 -17.42 -5.79
C VAL A 48 4.78 -17.56 -6.21
N ALA A 49 4.15 -16.50 -6.75
CA ALA A 49 2.75 -16.54 -7.18
C ALA A 49 2.52 -17.49 -8.37
N GLU A 50 3.50 -17.61 -9.27
CA GLU A 50 3.51 -18.62 -10.34
C GLU A 50 3.53 -20.03 -9.75
N SER A 51 4.45 -20.31 -8.81
CA SER A 51 4.55 -21.62 -8.15
C SER A 51 3.27 -22.02 -7.42
N LEU A 52 2.50 -21.04 -6.95
CA LEU A 52 1.20 -21.22 -6.29
C LEU A 52 0.01 -21.30 -7.28
N GLY A 53 0.27 -21.23 -8.58
CA GLY A 53 -0.76 -21.31 -9.60
C GLY A 53 -1.65 -20.06 -9.71
N LEU A 54 -1.19 -18.91 -9.25
CA LEU A 54 -1.91 -17.63 -9.33
C LEU A 54 -1.59 -16.86 -10.61
N LEU A 55 -0.33 -16.91 -11.06
CA LEU A 55 0.16 -16.18 -12.23
C LEU A 55 0.59 -17.14 -13.35
N GLN A 56 0.60 -16.62 -14.57
CA GLN A 56 1.30 -17.23 -15.69
C GLN A 56 2.79 -16.88 -15.60
N PRO A 57 3.70 -17.72 -16.18
CA PRO A 57 5.10 -17.37 -16.30
C PRO A 57 5.30 -16.02 -16.97
N THR A 58 6.11 -15.17 -16.37
CA THR A 58 6.47 -13.87 -16.93
C THR A 58 7.98 -13.72 -17.05
N ARG A 59 8.42 -12.92 -18.03
CA ARG A 59 9.85 -12.60 -18.23
C ARG A 59 10.15 -11.13 -18.00
N ASP A 60 9.12 -10.30 -17.90
CA ASP A 60 9.25 -8.87 -17.65
C ASP A 60 8.69 -8.55 -16.27
N ALA A 61 9.60 -8.35 -15.31
CA ALA A 61 9.24 -8.03 -13.95
C ALA A 61 8.59 -6.64 -13.79
N ARG A 62 8.68 -5.76 -14.78
CA ARG A 62 8.08 -4.42 -14.74
C ARG A 62 6.67 -4.38 -15.30
N ALA A 63 6.33 -5.32 -16.14
CA ALA A 63 4.98 -5.43 -16.68
C ALA A 63 4.02 -6.08 -15.67
N ALA A 64 2.78 -5.64 -15.65
CA ALA A 64 1.74 -6.30 -14.86
C ALA A 64 1.56 -7.75 -15.36
N PRO A 65 1.77 -8.77 -14.51
CA PRO A 65 1.72 -10.15 -14.92
C PRO A 65 0.30 -10.60 -15.28
N LEU A 66 0.22 -11.66 -16.06
CA LEU A 66 -1.06 -12.26 -16.44
C LEU A 66 -1.53 -13.23 -15.33
N VAL A 67 -2.81 -13.17 -15.00
CA VAL A 67 -3.45 -14.17 -14.13
C VAL A 67 -3.44 -15.53 -14.81
N ARG A 68 -3.22 -16.60 -14.04
CA ARG A 68 -3.40 -17.96 -14.57
C ARG A 68 -4.89 -18.22 -14.85
N PRO A 69 -5.27 -18.79 -16.00
CA PRO A 69 -6.66 -19.09 -16.28
C PRO A 69 -7.31 -19.91 -15.17
N GLY A 70 -8.44 -19.45 -14.67
CA GLY A 70 -9.16 -20.07 -13.56
C GLY A 70 -8.61 -19.79 -12.16
N ALA A 71 -7.53 -19.02 -12.04
CA ALA A 71 -7.04 -18.62 -10.72
C ALA A 71 -7.96 -17.60 -10.08
N ALA A 72 -8.39 -17.88 -8.85
CA ALA A 72 -9.16 -16.99 -7.99
C ALA A 72 -8.76 -17.26 -6.53
N LEU A 73 -8.76 -16.21 -5.70
CA LEU A 73 -8.63 -16.37 -4.26
C LEU A 73 -9.99 -16.74 -3.65
N THR A 74 -9.98 -17.59 -2.65
CA THR A 74 -11.20 -18.05 -1.96
C THR A 74 -11.49 -17.21 -0.72
N GLY A 75 -12.71 -17.33 -0.18
CA GLY A 75 -13.12 -16.68 1.07
C GLY A 75 -12.98 -15.16 1.06
N THR A 76 -12.31 -14.63 2.04
CA THR A 76 -12.00 -13.19 2.18
C THR A 76 -10.77 -12.78 1.35
N GLY A 77 -10.12 -13.73 0.68
CA GLY A 77 -8.82 -13.57 0.03
C GLY A 77 -7.65 -13.64 1.01
N TYR A 78 -7.80 -13.14 2.23
CA TYR A 78 -6.76 -13.16 3.27
C TYR A 78 -6.64 -14.49 4.01
N ASP A 79 -7.64 -15.35 3.91
CA ASP A 79 -7.68 -16.71 4.46
C ASP A 79 -7.39 -17.80 3.40
N ASP A 80 -7.15 -17.43 2.14
CA ASP A 80 -6.70 -18.35 1.09
C ASP A 80 -5.29 -18.86 1.42
N ALA A 81 -5.11 -20.17 1.46
CA ALA A 81 -3.82 -20.79 1.81
C ALA A 81 -2.67 -20.36 0.89
N ARG A 82 -2.95 -20.08 -0.39
CA ARG A 82 -1.93 -19.60 -1.35
C ARG A 82 -1.53 -18.18 -1.03
N TRP A 83 -2.49 -17.33 -0.63
CA TRP A 83 -2.19 -15.97 -0.21
C TRP A 83 -1.35 -15.97 1.07
N LEU A 84 -1.69 -16.79 2.06
CA LEU A 84 -0.90 -16.92 3.30
C LEU A 84 0.52 -17.41 3.01
N THR A 85 0.67 -18.44 2.16
CA THR A 85 2.00 -18.93 1.73
C THR A 85 2.80 -17.87 0.98
N LEU A 86 2.13 -17.06 0.14
CA LEU A 86 2.78 -15.95 -0.55
C LEU A 86 3.31 -14.92 0.45
N GLN A 87 2.49 -14.51 1.43
CA GLN A 87 2.93 -13.58 2.47
C GLN A 87 4.15 -14.14 3.23
N GLU A 88 4.04 -15.37 3.72
CA GLU A 88 5.13 -16.02 4.48
C GLU A 88 6.45 -16.02 3.70
N ARG A 89 6.42 -16.44 2.44
CA ARG A 89 7.63 -16.54 1.61
C ARG A 89 8.21 -15.19 1.22
N VAL A 90 7.34 -14.23 0.87
CA VAL A 90 7.77 -12.91 0.40
C VAL A 90 8.27 -12.05 1.55
N LEU A 91 7.55 -11.99 2.67
CA LEU A 91 7.92 -11.14 3.80
C LEU A 91 9.19 -11.64 4.53
N ALA A 92 9.50 -12.93 4.44
CA ALA A 92 10.72 -13.51 5.01
C ALA A 92 11.96 -13.32 4.12
N ASP A 93 11.79 -12.95 2.85
CA ASP A 93 12.91 -12.81 1.91
C ASP A 93 13.61 -11.44 2.11
N PRO A 94 14.98 -11.42 2.13
CA PRO A 94 15.72 -10.17 2.30
C PRO A 94 15.41 -9.08 1.26
N ARG A 95 14.97 -9.45 0.07
CA ARG A 95 14.56 -8.50 -0.98
C ARG A 95 13.37 -7.65 -0.55
N PHE A 96 12.48 -8.21 0.28
CA PHE A 96 11.36 -7.46 0.83
C PHE A 96 11.85 -6.34 1.78
N ALA A 97 12.68 -6.69 2.75
CA ALA A 97 13.28 -5.71 3.66
C ALA A 97 14.13 -4.68 2.92
N ALA A 98 14.90 -5.10 1.90
CA ALA A 98 15.76 -4.21 1.13
C ALA A 98 15.00 -3.06 0.43
N VAL A 99 13.77 -3.29 -0.01
CA VAL A 99 12.92 -2.21 -0.57
C VAL A 99 12.43 -1.28 0.54
N GLY A 100 11.94 -1.82 1.65
CA GLY A 100 11.45 -1.00 2.77
C GLY A 100 12.55 -0.19 3.46
N ASP A 101 13.77 -0.70 3.49
CA ASP A 101 14.91 -0.05 4.17
C ASP A 101 15.81 0.72 3.17
N CYS A 102 15.36 0.95 1.93
CA CYS A 102 16.17 1.68 0.97
C CYS A 102 16.33 3.16 1.34
N ALA A 103 17.49 3.73 1.02
CA ALA A 103 17.88 5.07 1.44
C ALA A 103 16.92 6.15 0.91
N GLU A 104 16.36 5.95 -0.28
CA GLU A 104 15.44 6.89 -0.93
C GLU A 104 14.14 7.05 -0.11
N LEU A 105 13.57 5.96 0.41
CA LEU A 105 12.37 6.00 1.25
C LEU A 105 12.70 6.59 2.63
N LEU A 106 13.77 6.12 3.25
CA LEU A 106 14.16 6.58 4.59
C LEU A 106 14.49 8.08 4.61
N THR A 107 15.15 8.60 3.58
CA THR A 107 15.43 10.05 3.47
C THR A 107 14.13 10.89 3.48
N VAL A 108 13.11 10.46 2.76
CA VAL A 108 11.82 11.16 2.74
C VAL A 108 11.13 11.07 4.10
N LEU A 109 11.18 9.90 4.74
CA LEU A 109 10.56 9.67 6.06
C LEU A 109 11.29 10.43 7.17
N GLU A 110 12.63 10.52 7.12
CA GLU A 110 13.43 11.34 8.06
C GLU A 110 13.09 12.82 7.90
N ALA A 111 12.94 13.31 6.67
CA ALA A 111 12.49 14.67 6.41
C ALA A 111 11.06 14.92 6.93
N LEU A 112 10.16 13.95 6.74
CA LEU A 112 8.77 14.00 7.20
C LEU A 112 8.69 14.04 8.73
N PHE A 113 9.41 13.14 9.41
CA PHE A 113 9.38 13.01 10.89
C PHE A 113 10.30 13.99 11.61
N ALA A 114 11.13 14.74 10.89
CA ALA A 114 12.19 15.58 11.45
C ALA A 114 13.09 14.82 12.44
N GLY A 115 13.37 13.53 12.16
CA GLY A 115 14.13 12.66 13.03
C GLY A 115 14.21 11.22 12.56
N PRO A 116 14.78 10.33 13.42
CA PRO A 116 14.97 8.92 13.06
C PRO A 116 13.67 8.19 12.79
N VAL A 117 13.73 7.26 11.87
CA VAL A 117 12.62 6.43 11.42
C VAL A 117 12.66 5.06 12.09
N LEU A 118 11.50 4.56 12.50
CA LEU A 118 11.31 3.19 12.93
C LEU A 118 10.42 2.47 11.92
N THR A 119 10.95 1.41 11.29
CA THR A 119 10.17 0.49 10.47
C THR A 119 9.28 -0.37 11.37
N ARG A 120 7.98 -0.38 11.11
CA ARG A 120 7.00 -1.17 11.85
C ARG A 120 6.74 -2.50 11.13
N ARG A 121 6.39 -3.53 11.92
CA ARG A 121 5.87 -4.79 11.37
C ARG A 121 4.39 -4.64 10.95
N GLY A 122 3.91 -5.57 10.15
CA GLY A 122 2.54 -5.55 9.59
C GLY A 122 2.52 -5.15 8.12
N ASP A 123 3.65 -5.32 7.47
CA ASP A 123 3.80 -5.11 6.03
C ASP A 123 3.01 -6.15 5.22
N ILE A 124 2.66 -5.81 4.00
CA ILE A 124 1.79 -6.65 3.17
C ILE A 124 2.28 -6.65 1.72
N CYS A 125 2.39 -7.85 1.13
CA CYS A 125 2.48 -8.02 -0.31
C CYS A 125 1.07 -8.19 -0.88
N ARG A 126 0.69 -7.41 -1.89
CA ARG A 126 -0.67 -7.42 -2.45
C ARG A 126 -0.71 -7.87 -3.90
N LEU A 127 -1.59 -8.83 -4.17
CA LEU A 127 -2.01 -9.22 -5.52
C LEU A 127 -3.49 -8.85 -5.71
N ALA A 128 -3.79 -7.92 -6.61
CA ALA A 128 -5.17 -7.63 -6.99
C ALA A 128 -5.48 -8.36 -8.29
N LEU A 129 -6.17 -9.49 -8.16
CA LEU A 129 -6.60 -10.31 -9.30
C LEU A 129 -7.72 -9.60 -10.08
N PRO A 130 -7.82 -9.82 -11.39
CA PRO A 130 -8.91 -9.28 -12.18
C PRO A 130 -10.25 -9.87 -11.74
N SER A 131 -11.31 -9.10 -11.91
CA SER A 131 -12.69 -9.49 -11.54
C SER A 131 -12.94 -9.82 -10.06
N ALA A 132 -11.94 -9.65 -9.20
CA ALA A 132 -12.05 -9.88 -7.74
C ALA A 132 -12.47 -8.61 -7.00
N THR A 133 -13.41 -7.86 -7.54
CA THR A 133 -13.85 -6.56 -6.98
C THR A 133 -14.40 -6.67 -5.56
N HIS A 134 -15.00 -7.82 -5.22
CA HIS A 134 -15.48 -8.12 -3.86
C HIS A 134 -14.33 -8.25 -2.83
N LEU A 135 -13.09 -8.46 -3.28
CA LEU A 135 -11.88 -8.49 -2.46
C LEU A 135 -11.17 -7.14 -2.40
N THR A 136 -11.67 -6.12 -3.11
CA THR A 136 -11.11 -4.77 -3.08
C THR A 136 -11.23 -4.18 -1.68
N THR A 137 -10.15 -3.59 -1.18
CA THR A 137 -10.15 -2.98 0.14
C THR A 137 -11.07 -1.75 0.15
N PRO A 138 -12.11 -1.70 0.99
CA PRO A 138 -13.03 -0.56 1.07
C PRO A 138 -12.32 0.70 1.57
N PRO A 139 -12.93 1.89 1.47
CA PRO A 139 -12.41 3.09 2.12
C PRO A 139 -12.19 2.83 3.61
N HIS A 140 -11.00 3.12 4.13
CA HIS A 140 -10.64 2.90 5.53
C HIS A 140 -9.47 3.79 5.94
N GLN A 141 -9.18 3.77 7.22
CA GLN A 141 -8.01 4.40 7.83
C GLN A 141 -7.14 3.29 8.45
N ASP A 142 -5.85 3.27 8.15
CA ASP A 142 -4.94 2.25 8.69
C ASP A 142 -4.90 2.23 10.21
N HIS A 143 -5.04 3.39 10.86
CA HIS A 143 -5.04 3.50 12.32
C HIS A 143 -6.08 2.58 13.00
N TRP A 144 -7.23 2.35 12.36
CA TRP A 144 -8.24 1.41 12.86
C TRP A 144 -7.68 0.00 13.08
N TYR A 145 -6.81 -0.44 12.17
CA TYR A 145 -6.24 -1.79 12.18
C TYR A 145 -4.91 -1.89 12.92
N THR A 146 -4.10 -0.83 12.88
CA THR A 146 -2.74 -0.85 13.42
C THR A 146 -2.67 -0.32 14.84
N GLY A 147 -3.57 0.58 15.23
CA GLY A 147 -3.47 1.32 16.48
C GLY A 147 -2.17 2.10 16.60
N GLY A 148 -1.82 2.46 17.82
CA GLY A 148 -0.54 3.11 18.11
C GLY A 148 -0.54 4.61 17.86
N THR A 149 0.58 5.12 17.39
CA THR A 149 0.74 6.55 17.13
C THR A 149 -0.07 7.02 15.92
N MET A 150 -0.60 8.24 15.99
CA MET A 150 -1.25 8.91 14.84
C MET A 150 -0.23 9.43 13.81
N ASN A 151 1.08 9.38 14.14
CA ASN A 151 2.18 9.68 13.21
C ASN A 151 2.70 8.44 12.47
N LEU A 152 1.94 7.34 12.47
CA LEU A 152 2.24 6.19 11.64
C LEU A 152 1.95 6.55 10.17
N TRP A 153 2.88 6.23 9.30
CA TRP A 153 2.76 6.41 7.86
C TRP A 153 2.93 5.08 7.14
N THR A 154 2.08 4.85 6.17
CA THR A 154 2.18 3.72 5.26
C THR A 154 2.77 4.19 3.93
N VAL A 155 3.71 3.43 3.40
CA VAL A 155 4.28 3.62 2.06
C VAL A 155 3.79 2.48 1.19
N TRP A 156 2.85 2.79 0.31
CA TRP A 156 2.37 1.89 -0.73
C TRP A 156 3.22 2.08 -2.00
N ILE A 157 3.77 1.00 -2.54
CA ILE A 157 4.66 1.03 -3.70
C ILE A 157 4.07 0.17 -4.82
N ALA A 158 3.95 0.74 -6.01
CA ALA A 158 3.64 0.00 -7.22
C ALA A 158 4.86 -0.82 -7.65
N LEU A 159 4.72 -2.13 -7.80
CA LEU A 159 5.81 -3.00 -8.25
C LEU A 159 5.87 -3.17 -9.76
N THR A 160 4.76 -2.89 -10.44
CA THR A 160 4.62 -2.95 -11.90
C THR A 160 3.91 -1.70 -12.39
N GLU A 161 3.91 -1.49 -13.69
CA GLU A 161 3.03 -0.48 -14.29
C GLU A 161 1.59 -0.72 -13.84
N THR A 162 0.97 0.33 -13.30
CA THR A 162 -0.36 0.28 -12.68
C THR A 162 -1.23 1.41 -13.26
N PRO A 163 -1.81 1.22 -14.45
CA PRO A 163 -2.82 2.14 -14.99
C PRO A 163 -4.09 2.11 -14.12
N ILE A 164 -4.99 3.07 -14.31
CA ILE A 164 -6.21 3.21 -13.48
C ILE A 164 -7.06 1.93 -13.51
N GLU A 165 -7.16 1.28 -14.66
CA GLU A 165 -7.94 0.05 -14.86
C GLU A 165 -7.40 -1.15 -14.05
N LEU A 166 -6.13 -1.10 -13.67
CA LEU A 166 -5.48 -2.12 -12.84
C LEU A 166 -5.70 -1.89 -11.34
N GLY A 167 -6.34 -0.78 -10.98
CA GLY A 167 -6.78 -0.49 -9.62
C GLY A 167 -5.66 -0.04 -8.69
N PRO A 168 -5.00 1.11 -8.93
CA PRO A 168 -4.05 1.71 -8.00
C PRO A 168 -4.68 2.08 -6.66
N LEU A 169 -3.85 2.51 -5.72
CA LEU A 169 -4.31 3.14 -4.49
C LEU A 169 -4.96 4.50 -4.80
N ALA A 170 -6.10 4.76 -4.15
CA ALA A 170 -6.75 6.07 -4.13
C ALA A 170 -6.80 6.58 -2.69
N VAL A 171 -6.50 7.86 -2.50
CA VAL A 171 -6.51 8.55 -1.20
C VAL A 171 -7.54 9.68 -1.21
N LEU A 172 -8.11 10.00 -0.05
CA LEU A 172 -8.98 11.16 0.13
C LEU A 172 -8.16 12.30 0.72
N PRO A 173 -7.75 13.30 -0.08
CA PRO A 173 -6.88 14.39 0.37
C PRO A 173 -7.46 15.15 1.55
N GLY A 174 -6.63 15.43 2.57
CA GLY A 174 -7.04 16.20 3.74
C GLY A 174 -7.89 15.44 4.77
N SER A 175 -8.34 14.22 4.48
CA SER A 175 -9.22 13.45 5.36
C SER A 175 -8.61 13.11 6.73
N HIS A 176 -7.29 13.06 6.83
CA HIS A 176 -6.58 12.84 8.09
C HIS A 176 -6.86 13.92 9.15
N MET A 177 -7.19 15.14 8.72
CA MET A 177 -7.54 16.26 9.62
C MET A 177 -8.86 16.04 10.37
N SER A 178 -9.71 15.13 9.91
CA SER A 178 -10.95 14.75 10.59
C SER A 178 -10.74 13.76 11.75
N GLY A 179 -9.50 13.35 12.02
CA GLY A 179 -9.20 12.35 13.02
C GLY A 179 -9.68 10.96 12.60
N LEU A 180 -9.82 10.06 13.59
CA LEU A 180 -10.31 8.71 13.36
C LEU A 180 -11.83 8.72 13.16
N LEU A 181 -12.26 8.27 11.99
CA LEU A 181 -13.67 8.16 11.63
C LEU A 181 -14.26 6.81 12.10
N PRO A 182 -15.59 6.73 12.33
CA PRO A 182 -16.25 5.46 12.64
C PRO A 182 -16.09 4.47 11.48
N HIS A 183 -15.68 3.24 11.81
CA HIS A 183 -15.62 2.12 10.88
C HIS A 183 -16.80 1.19 11.09
N ALA A 184 -17.35 0.66 10.03
CA ALA A 184 -18.46 -0.28 10.04
C ALA A 184 -18.17 -1.46 9.10
N GLY A 185 -18.90 -2.55 9.27
CA GLY A 185 -18.73 -3.76 8.45
C GLY A 185 -18.97 -3.49 6.97
N HIS A 186 -18.03 -3.87 6.16
CA HIS A 186 -18.13 -4.03 4.72
C HIS A 186 -18.05 -5.51 4.36
N GLY A 187 -18.51 -5.89 3.17
CA GLY A 187 -18.47 -7.29 2.73
C GLY A 187 -17.09 -7.96 2.91
N ALA A 188 -17.06 -9.30 2.95
CA ALA A 188 -15.87 -10.12 3.16
C ALA A 188 -15.17 -9.90 4.53
N GLY A 189 -15.92 -9.56 5.59
CA GLY A 189 -15.40 -9.40 6.95
C GLY A 189 -14.52 -8.16 7.16
N ARG A 190 -14.46 -7.25 6.19
CA ARG A 190 -13.71 -6.01 6.30
C ARG A 190 -14.52 -4.91 6.95
N GLN A 191 -13.82 -3.97 7.58
CA GLN A 191 -14.42 -2.77 8.12
C GLN A 191 -13.89 -1.55 7.37
N GLY A 192 -14.72 -0.52 7.23
CA GLY A 192 -14.35 0.69 6.53
C GLY A 192 -15.21 1.87 6.93
N VAL A 193 -14.81 3.04 6.48
CA VAL A 193 -15.59 4.26 6.66
C VAL A 193 -16.63 4.38 5.55
N ARG A 194 -17.76 5.01 5.85
CA ARG A 194 -18.68 5.44 4.81
C ARG A 194 -17.96 6.48 3.95
N ALA A 195 -17.60 6.09 2.73
CA ALA A 195 -17.08 7.04 1.76
C ALA A 195 -18.19 8.01 1.39
N THR A 196 -17.85 9.27 1.41
CA THR A 196 -18.77 10.33 1.06
C THR A 196 -18.91 10.40 -0.45
N ASP A 197 -17.96 10.84 -1.19
CA ASP A 197 -18.05 10.97 -2.64
C ASP A 197 -16.84 10.30 -3.32
N GLU A 198 -17.11 9.41 -4.27
CA GLU A 198 -16.04 8.75 -5.05
C GLU A 198 -15.23 9.77 -5.87
N GLU A 199 -15.84 10.89 -6.26
CA GLU A 199 -15.19 11.93 -7.05
C GLU A 199 -14.13 12.71 -6.26
N GLU A 200 -14.19 12.70 -4.93
CA GLU A 200 -13.21 13.37 -4.06
C GLU A 200 -11.91 12.61 -3.89
N PHE A 201 -11.91 11.29 -4.13
CA PHE A 201 -10.67 10.50 -4.08
C PHE A 201 -9.70 10.91 -5.18
N ALA A 202 -8.43 10.96 -4.85
CA ALA A 202 -7.33 11.20 -5.77
C ALA A 202 -6.60 9.90 -6.10
N ALA A 203 -6.39 9.64 -7.38
CA ALA A 203 -5.58 8.53 -7.89
C ALA A 203 -4.88 8.96 -9.19
N ALA A 204 -3.89 8.19 -9.62
CA ALA A 204 -3.21 8.39 -10.90
C ALA A 204 -2.67 7.05 -11.40
N PRO A 205 -2.39 6.89 -12.70
CA PRO A 205 -1.54 5.82 -13.19
C PRO A 205 -0.17 5.91 -12.53
N LEU A 206 0.41 4.77 -12.15
CA LEU A 206 1.70 4.67 -11.47
C LEU A 206 2.64 3.75 -12.27
N ALA A 207 3.91 4.11 -12.31
CA ALA A 207 4.97 3.26 -12.83
C ALA A 207 5.54 2.36 -11.73
N ALA A 208 6.28 1.31 -12.13
CA ALA A 208 7.03 0.50 -11.18
C ALA A 208 8.00 1.37 -10.37
N GLY A 209 7.97 1.25 -9.05
CA GLY A 209 8.81 2.04 -8.15
C GLY A 209 8.26 3.45 -7.82
N ASP A 210 7.06 3.80 -8.27
CA ASP A 210 6.34 4.95 -7.75
C ASP A 210 5.72 4.60 -6.39
N ALA A 211 5.71 5.56 -5.45
CA ALA A 211 5.14 5.34 -4.13
C ALA A 211 4.13 6.41 -3.71
N ILE A 212 3.19 5.99 -2.89
CA ILE A 212 2.26 6.86 -2.17
C ILE A 212 2.48 6.67 -0.67
N PHE A 213 2.98 7.72 -0.01
CA PHE A 213 3.10 7.80 1.43
C PHE A 213 1.82 8.42 1.98
N PHE A 214 1.21 7.84 2.98
CA PHE A 214 0.01 8.41 3.58
C PHE A 214 -0.05 8.18 5.09
N ASN A 215 -0.60 9.18 5.78
CA ASN A 215 -0.80 9.11 7.22
C ASN A 215 -1.86 8.04 7.54
N CYS A 216 -1.74 7.35 8.66
CA CYS A 216 -2.67 6.30 9.09
C CYS A 216 -4.13 6.78 9.27
N LEU A 217 -4.35 8.08 9.41
CA LEU A 217 -5.67 8.71 9.45
C LEU A 217 -6.18 9.16 8.07
N THR A 218 -5.37 9.06 7.02
CA THR A 218 -5.83 9.35 5.66
C THR A 218 -6.77 8.25 5.19
N VAL A 219 -8.00 8.62 4.83
CA VAL A 219 -8.94 7.67 4.21
C VAL A 219 -8.40 7.29 2.85
N HIS A 220 -8.27 6.00 2.64
CA HIS A 220 -7.76 5.46 1.38
C HIS A 220 -8.46 4.14 1.03
N ARG A 221 -8.35 3.74 -0.22
CA ARG A 221 -8.89 2.46 -0.72
C ARG A 221 -8.08 1.97 -1.91
N ALA A 222 -8.15 0.69 -2.22
CA ALA A 222 -7.75 0.21 -3.54
C ALA A 222 -8.87 0.52 -4.54
N LEU A 223 -8.54 0.95 -5.76
CA LEU A 223 -9.49 0.92 -6.86
C LEU A 223 -9.67 -0.53 -7.34
N PRO A 224 -10.83 -0.88 -7.92
CA PRO A 224 -11.04 -2.22 -8.45
C PRO A 224 -10.13 -2.49 -9.66
N ASN A 225 -9.58 -3.69 -9.75
CA ASN A 225 -8.93 -4.17 -10.95
C ASN A 225 -10.02 -4.62 -11.95
N VAL A 226 -10.24 -3.80 -12.97
CA VAL A 226 -11.23 -4.06 -14.02
C VAL A 226 -10.62 -4.59 -15.31
N THR A 227 -9.33 -4.93 -15.29
CA THR A 227 -8.68 -5.57 -16.44
C THR A 227 -9.19 -7.00 -16.62
N ARG A 228 -9.02 -7.53 -17.81
CA ARG A 228 -9.49 -8.88 -18.14
C ARG A 228 -8.61 -9.96 -17.50
N ASP A 229 -7.30 -9.76 -17.50
CA ASP A 229 -6.32 -10.82 -17.26
C ASP A 229 -5.03 -10.37 -16.57
N ARG A 230 -4.90 -9.08 -16.22
CA ARG A 230 -3.70 -8.55 -15.58
C ARG A 230 -3.86 -8.48 -14.07
N VAL A 231 -2.76 -8.70 -13.35
CA VAL A 231 -2.72 -8.65 -11.89
C VAL A 231 -1.90 -7.44 -11.43
N ARG A 232 -2.44 -6.64 -10.53
CA ARG A 232 -1.67 -5.58 -9.88
C ARG A 232 -0.82 -6.17 -8.77
N LEU A 233 0.46 -5.82 -8.75
CA LEU A 233 1.39 -6.12 -7.67
C LEU A 233 1.78 -4.84 -6.94
N SER A 234 1.68 -4.85 -5.62
CA SER A 234 2.10 -3.74 -4.76
C SER A 234 2.52 -4.24 -3.38
N VAL A 235 3.25 -3.42 -2.65
CA VAL A 235 3.63 -3.69 -1.26
C VAL A 235 3.32 -2.49 -0.38
N ASP A 236 3.04 -2.75 0.90
CA ASP A 236 2.86 -1.73 1.93
C ASP A 236 3.93 -1.93 2.99
N TYR A 237 4.62 -0.85 3.34
CA TYR A 237 5.51 -0.76 4.51
C TYR A 237 4.98 0.27 5.49
N ARG A 238 5.24 0.09 6.77
CA ARG A 238 4.76 0.99 7.82
C ARG A 238 5.91 1.55 8.64
N TYR A 239 5.87 2.87 8.87
CA TYR A 239 6.91 3.61 9.55
C TYR A 239 6.31 4.59 10.57
N GLN A 240 7.08 4.87 11.60
CA GLN A 240 6.77 5.91 12.60
C GLN A 240 8.04 6.62 13.06
N PRO A 241 7.91 7.79 13.70
CA PRO A 241 9.04 8.38 14.42
C PRO A 241 9.60 7.41 15.47
N ALA A 242 10.94 7.25 15.50
CA ALA A 242 11.57 6.29 16.39
C ALA A 242 11.45 6.67 17.89
N ASN A 243 11.18 7.95 18.21
CA ASN A 243 10.97 8.44 19.55
C ASN A 243 9.54 8.27 20.07
N GLU A 244 8.62 7.76 19.25
CA GLU A 244 7.24 7.50 19.66
C GLU A 244 7.03 6.04 20.08
N PRO A 245 6.17 5.79 21.08
CA PRO A 245 5.98 4.44 21.60
C PRO A 245 5.34 3.50 20.57
N ILE A 246 5.78 2.25 20.57
CA ILE A 246 5.15 1.18 19.82
C ILE A 246 3.97 0.65 20.63
N HIS A 247 2.76 0.79 20.11
CA HIS A 247 1.58 0.15 20.67
C HIS A 247 1.16 -1.02 19.77
N VAL A 248 0.79 -2.12 20.38
CA VAL A 248 0.37 -3.36 19.71
C VAL A 248 -1.12 -3.66 19.89
N VAL A 249 -1.90 -2.66 20.26
CA VAL A 249 -3.34 -2.79 20.50
C VAL A 249 -4.10 -1.97 19.46
N ARG A 250 -5.04 -2.60 18.77
CA ARG A 250 -5.95 -1.93 17.84
C ARG A 250 -6.95 -1.05 18.58
N VAL A 251 -7.60 -0.14 17.86
CA VAL A 251 -8.62 0.76 18.40
C VAL A 251 -9.80 0.00 19.03
N ASP A 252 -10.14 -1.19 18.51
CA ASP A 252 -11.19 -2.08 19.06
C ASP A 252 -10.74 -2.88 20.30
N GLY A 253 -9.54 -2.65 20.83
CA GLY A 253 -8.98 -3.35 21.97
C GLY A 253 -8.37 -4.73 21.66
N THR A 254 -8.43 -5.21 20.43
CA THR A 254 -7.74 -6.43 20.02
C THR A 254 -6.25 -6.18 19.78
N ARG A 255 -5.40 -7.23 19.91
CA ARG A 255 -3.98 -7.08 19.60
C ARG A 255 -3.80 -6.91 18.09
N ALA A 256 -3.05 -5.91 17.67
CA ALA A 256 -2.56 -5.83 16.31
C ALA A 256 -1.63 -7.03 16.06
N GLY A 257 -1.77 -7.66 14.89
CA GLY A 257 -0.77 -8.65 14.47
C GLY A 257 0.61 -7.99 14.44
N VAL A 258 1.56 -8.59 15.13
CA VAL A 258 2.97 -8.15 15.18
C VAL A 258 3.70 -8.79 14.04
#